data_878686fb74b17d18e17410759eaa1408
#
_entry.id   878686fb74b17d18e17410759eaa1408
#
_cell.length_a   1.000
_cell.length_b   1.000
_cell.length_c   1.000
_cell.angle_alpha   90.00
_cell.angle_beta   90.00
_cell.angle_gamma   90.00
#
_symmetry.space_group_name_H-M   'P 1'
#
loop_
_entity.id
_entity.type
_entity.pdbx_description
1 polymer ?
#
loop_
_entity_poly.entity_id
_entity_poly.type
_entity_poly.pdbx_seq_one_letter_code
_entity_poly.pdbx_strand_id
1 'polypeptide(L)'
;MKKIITIATILVLVCTSCRKQADNMPYIGENGKLAYSTYTEQFDYLWKVLNTGYVFWDVDTTDWDAMYERYYPEFQKLDKQYEQVGFVKTEELNNLYTKIIGGLSDHHLTFRVLNLHPAPDDMSSTVRVSPYALEIPTRDYYFESSSDENAGIQTFLENIESQYTVETHEFGVGYAPELDMYVTYHYILFKLPNGQKIPYLWQSSAAITPIMLQNGEAAQLLDHYFRAITETPREQLAGIILDNRCNRGGYQDDLDYLIGNYLNERTEIMKTRYKEGPGRLEHSVWTPYYIDPNKKYHRDITAENIPYVIICDINSVSMGEIEPLTIKAVLPTSHTVGERTHGGTGPLQPTDCIDLNYGGPFGTSNLSEGHYVYTSTFEAQISGKVWEGVGHTPDEIVLRKDYNGDFKPQLDAAINYIRNH
;
A
#
# COMPACT_ATOMS: atom_id res chain seq x y z
N MET A 1 39.11 -16.00 32.59
CA MET A 1 37.97 -16.92 32.65
C MET A 1 36.69 -16.27 33.19
N LYS A 2 36.68 -15.49 34.30
CA LYS A 2 35.44 -14.85 34.80
C LYS A 2 34.74 -13.90 33.83
N LYS A 3 35.50 -13.09 33.03
CA LYS A 3 34.92 -12.16 32.04
C LYS A 3 34.25 -12.87 30.84
N ILE A 4 34.77 -14.01 30.41
CA ILE A 4 34.23 -14.80 29.31
C ILE A 4 32.91 -15.49 29.75
N ILE A 5 32.85 -15.95 31.01
CA ILE A 5 31.64 -16.56 31.57
C ILE A 5 30.51 -15.52 31.68
N THR A 6 30.82 -14.28 32.05
CA THR A 6 29.83 -13.20 32.18
C THR A 6 29.26 -12.81 30.80
N ILE A 7 30.08 -12.76 29.76
CA ILE A 7 29.64 -12.46 28.39
C ILE A 7 28.79 -13.61 27.83
N ALA A 8 29.18 -14.87 28.08
CA ALA A 8 28.39 -16.01 27.66
C ALA A 8 27.03 -16.08 28.39
N THR A 9 26.97 -15.71 29.67
CA THR A 9 25.73 -15.68 30.45
C THR A 9 24.80 -14.54 29.97
N ILE A 10 25.34 -13.39 29.60
CA ILE A 10 24.57 -12.30 29.00
C ILE A 10 24.08 -12.68 27.61
N LEU A 11 24.91 -13.34 26.77
CA LEU A 11 24.45 -13.83 25.45
C LEU A 11 23.36 -14.89 25.55
N VAL A 12 23.43 -15.83 26.53
CA VAL A 12 22.39 -16.82 26.78
C VAL A 12 21.11 -16.18 27.30
N LEU A 13 21.19 -15.14 28.14
CA LEU A 13 20.03 -14.39 28.60
C LEU A 13 19.36 -13.58 27.49
N VAL A 14 20.12 -13.05 26.53
CA VAL A 14 19.56 -12.37 25.34
C VAL A 14 18.90 -13.37 24.40
N CYS A 15 19.46 -14.57 24.23
CA CYS A 15 18.85 -15.64 23.41
C CYS A 15 17.64 -16.32 24.06
N THR A 16 17.46 -16.23 25.39
CA THR A 16 16.29 -16.78 26.09
C THR A 16 15.14 -15.79 26.23
N SER A 17 15.33 -14.53 25.80
CA SER A 17 14.26 -13.54 25.71
C SER A 17 13.47 -13.62 24.40
N CYS A 18 13.72 -14.61 23.54
CA CYS A 18 12.80 -14.93 22.46
C CYS A 18 11.42 -15.23 23.07
N ARG A 19 10.54 -14.23 23.12
CA ARG A 19 9.14 -14.43 23.49
C ARG A 19 8.59 -15.46 22.52
N LYS A 20 8.09 -16.56 23.04
CA LYS A 20 7.31 -17.51 22.26
C LYS A 20 6.05 -16.79 21.78
N GLN A 21 6.07 -16.30 20.57
CA GLN A 21 4.88 -15.76 19.89
C GLN A 21 3.76 -16.82 19.84
N ALA A 22 4.12 -18.10 19.95
CA ALA A 22 3.23 -19.24 19.85
C ALA A 22 2.20 -19.37 21.00
N ASP A 23 2.46 -18.83 22.19
CA ASP A 23 1.60 -19.10 23.33
C ASP A 23 0.30 -18.24 23.37
N ASN A 24 0.21 -17.20 22.53
CA ASN A 24 -0.95 -16.32 22.41
C ASN A 24 -1.64 -16.34 21.04
N MET A 25 -1.11 -17.08 20.05
CA MET A 25 -1.82 -17.35 18.81
C MET A 25 -2.79 -18.50 19.06
N PRO A 26 -4.10 -18.23 19.20
CA PRO A 26 -5.04 -19.33 19.32
C PRO A 26 -5.04 -20.09 17.99
N TYR A 27 -4.76 -21.40 18.08
CA TYR A 27 -5.20 -22.36 17.08
C TYR A 27 -4.44 -22.54 15.76
N ILE A 28 -3.12 -22.43 15.73
CA ILE A 28 -2.38 -23.29 14.81
C ILE A 28 -2.13 -24.62 15.57
N GLY A 29 -2.89 -25.65 15.24
CA GLY A 29 -2.67 -26.98 15.79
C GLY A 29 -1.24 -27.47 15.47
N GLU A 30 -0.68 -28.38 16.28
CA GLU A 30 0.70 -28.90 16.23
C GLU A 30 1.17 -29.38 14.84
N ASN A 31 0.29 -29.41 13.82
CA ASN A 31 0.55 -29.85 12.46
C ASN A 31 0.07 -28.86 11.39
N GLY A 32 -0.12 -27.56 11.69
CA GLY A 32 -0.60 -26.59 10.71
C GLY A 32 -2.04 -26.79 10.26
N LYS A 33 -2.80 -27.69 10.89
CA LYS A 33 -4.21 -27.92 10.59
C LYS A 33 -5.09 -26.94 11.36
N LEU A 34 -6.20 -26.53 10.74
CA LEU A 34 -7.25 -25.75 11.38
C LEU A 34 -7.61 -26.32 12.74
N ALA A 35 -7.62 -25.46 13.74
CA ALA A 35 -7.97 -25.82 15.11
C ALA A 35 -9.43 -25.56 15.43
N TYR A 36 -10.28 -25.27 14.43
CA TYR A 36 -11.70 -25.08 14.62
C TYR A 36 -12.52 -26.03 13.74
N SER A 37 -13.64 -26.50 14.27
CA SER A 37 -14.54 -27.44 13.64
C SER A 37 -15.96 -26.88 13.47
N THR A 38 -16.23 -25.72 14.05
CA THR A 38 -17.53 -25.06 13.99
C THR A 38 -17.39 -23.62 13.49
N TYR A 39 -18.47 -23.04 12.97
CA TYR A 39 -18.49 -21.63 12.54
C TYR A 39 -18.29 -20.68 13.72
N THR A 40 -18.79 -21.02 14.89
CA THR A 40 -18.57 -20.27 16.13
C THR A 40 -17.09 -20.21 16.50
N GLU A 41 -16.38 -21.35 16.45
CA GLU A 41 -14.93 -21.39 16.70
C GLU A 41 -14.15 -20.64 15.62
N GLN A 42 -14.57 -20.71 14.36
CA GLN A 42 -13.95 -19.97 13.25
C GLN A 42 -14.04 -18.45 13.44
N PHE A 43 -15.21 -17.97 13.88
CA PHE A 43 -15.41 -16.54 14.20
C PHE A 43 -14.61 -16.12 15.44
N ASP A 44 -14.63 -16.92 16.51
CA ASP A 44 -13.87 -16.66 17.73
C ASP A 44 -12.37 -16.54 17.44
N TYR A 45 -11.85 -17.37 16.54
CA TYR A 45 -10.47 -17.29 16.06
C TYR A 45 -10.20 -15.95 15.35
N LEU A 46 -11.01 -15.57 14.35
CA LEU A 46 -10.85 -14.30 13.63
C LEU A 46 -10.86 -13.12 14.59
N TRP A 47 -11.85 -13.10 15.51
CA TRP A 47 -11.99 -12.02 16.47
C TRP A 47 -10.74 -11.87 17.35
N LYS A 48 -10.19 -12.97 17.84
CA LYS A 48 -8.98 -12.99 18.69
C LYS A 48 -7.74 -12.56 17.92
N VAL A 49 -7.57 -13.03 16.69
CA VAL A 49 -6.43 -12.67 15.84
C VAL A 49 -6.40 -11.16 15.58
N LEU A 50 -7.52 -10.58 15.15
CA LEU A 50 -7.61 -9.15 14.94
C LEU A 50 -7.51 -8.35 16.24
N ASN A 51 -8.12 -8.85 17.34
CA ASN A 51 -8.01 -8.22 18.65
C ASN A 51 -6.56 -8.03 19.10
N THR A 52 -5.69 -9.00 18.79
CA THR A 52 -4.28 -8.99 19.18
C THR A 52 -3.42 -8.28 18.13
N GLY A 53 -3.64 -8.58 16.85
CA GLY A 53 -2.69 -8.27 15.79
C GLY A 53 -3.05 -7.07 14.91
N TYR A 54 -4.26 -6.55 14.99
CA TYR A 54 -4.64 -5.38 14.19
C TYR A 54 -3.94 -4.11 14.70
N VAL A 55 -3.14 -3.48 13.84
CA VAL A 55 -2.24 -2.39 14.25
C VAL A 55 -2.95 -1.05 14.44
N PHE A 56 -4.16 -0.87 13.87
CA PHE A 56 -4.84 0.43 13.83
C PHE A 56 -5.92 0.64 14.91
N TRP A 57 -5.92 -0.14 16.00
CA TRP A 57 -6.95 -0.02 17.05
C TRP A 57 -7.03 1.35 17.72
N ASP A 58 -6.01 2.16 17.65
CA ASP A 58 -6.00 3.51 18.22
C ASP A 58 -6.58 4.60 17.30
N VAL A 59 -6.69 4.31 15.99
CA VAL A 59 -7.30 5.22 15.00
C VAL A 59 -8.62 4.67 14.44
N ASP A 60 -8.86 3.37 14.57
CA ASP A 60 -10.11 2.74 14.15
C ASP A 60 -11.21 3.00 15.19
N THR A 61 -12.40 3.38 14.71
CA THR A 61 -13.54 3.71 15.56
C THR A 61 -14.46 2.52 15.83
N THR A 62 -14.13 1.34 15.33
CA THR A 62 -14.95 0.13 15.48
C THR A 62 -14.92 -0.37 16.92
N ASP A 63 -16.09 -0.50 17.55
CA ASP A 63 -16.25 -1.18 18.83
C ASP A 63 -16.17 -2.70 18.61
N TRP A 64 -14.94 -3.22 18.73
CA TRP A 64 -14.63 -4.62 18.42
C TRP A 64 -15.27 -5.62 19.42
N ASP A 65 -15.49 -5.20 20.66
CA ASP A 65 -16.19 -6.03 21.65
C ASP A 65 -17.68 -6.11 21.36
N ALA A 66 -18.30 -4.99 20.99
CA ALA A 66 -19.70 -4.98 20.54
C ALA A 66 -19.89 -5.80 19.26
N MET A 67 -18.89 -5.83 18.35
CA MET A 67 -18.91 -6.71 17.18
C MET A 67 -18.93 -8.18 17.56
N TYR A 68 -18.15 -8.60 18.58
CA TYR A 68 -18.19 -9.96 19.09
C TYR A 68 -19.58 -10.32 19.66
N GLU A 69 -20.09 -9.49 20.58
CA GLU A 69 -21.40 -9.73 21.21
C GLU A 69 -22.54 -9.81 20.17
N ARG A 70 -22.47 -8.97 19.15
CA ARG A 70 -23.50 -8.91 18.09
C ARG A 70 -23.46 -10.12 17.16
N TYR A 71 -22.29 -10.57 16.74
CA TYR A 71 -22.17 -11.58 15.68
C TYR A 71 -21.94 -12.99 16.18
N TYR A 72 -21.42 -13.21 17.40
CA TYR A 72 -21.26 -14.53 17.97
C TYR A 72 -22.55 -15.38 17.93
N PRO A 73 -23.74 -14.85 18.28
CA PRO A 73 -24.99 -15.59 18.14
C PRO A 73 -25.36 -15.93 16.69
N GLU A 74 -24.95 -15.13 15.70
CA GLU A 74 -25.22 -15.43 14.28
C GLU A 74 -24.41 -16.65 13.82
N PHE A 75 -23.14 -16.77 14.24
CA PHE A 75 -22.34 -17.97 13.96
C PHE A 75 -22.87 -19.21 14.68
N GLN A 76 -23.41 -19.08 15.88
CA GLN A 76 -24.13 -20.18 16.54
C GLN A 76 -25.38 -20.64 15.77
N LYS A 77 -26.02 -19.73 15.03
CA LYS A 77 -27.14 -20.12 14.12
C LYS A 77 -26.62 -20.90 12.92
N LEU A 78 -25.47 -20.57 12.36
CA LEU A 78 -24.87 -21.33 11.27
C LEU A 78 -24.49 -22.74 11.71
N ASP A 79 -23.97 -22.94 12.93
CA ASP A 79 -23.69 -24.26 13.47
C ASP A 79 -24.99 -25.09 13.59
N LYS A 80 -26.07 -24.50 14.12
CA LYS A 80 -27.39 -25.15 14.19
C LYS A 80 -27.99 -25.44 12.81
N GLN A 81 -27.79 -24.52 11.82
CA GLN A 81 -28.24 -24.75 10.46
C GLN A 81 -27.53 -25.95 9.85
N TYR A 82 -26.21 -26.05 10.03
CA TYR A 82 -25.45 -27.21 9.60
C TYR A 82 -25.98 -28.52 10.23
N GLU A 83 -26.23 -28.52 11.56
CA GLU A 83 -26.82 -29.70 12.24
C GLU A 83 -28.17 -30.12 11.64
N GLN A 84 -28.99 -29.16 11.15
CA GLN A 84 -30.33 -29.40 10.64
C GLN A 84 -30.37 -29.82 9.17
N VAL A 85 -29.56 -29.12 8.32
CA VAL A 85 -29.65 -29.29 6.86
C VAL A 85 -28.36 -29.81 6.23
N GLY A 86 -27.25 -29.91 6.98
CA GLY A 86 -25.99 -30.49 6.55
C GLY A 86 -25.10 -29.55 5.73
N PHE A 87 -25.44 -28.28 5.58
CA PHE A 87 -24.64 -27.29 4.86
C PHE A 87 -24.97 -25.86 5.29
N VAL A 88 -24.04 -24.93 4.94
CA VAL A 88 -24.23 -23.48 5.01
C VAL A 88 -23.81 -22.88 3.67
N LYS A 89 -24.60 -21.98 3.11
CA LYS A 89 -24.22 -21.29 1.86
C LYS A 89 -23.01 -20.38 2.08
N THR A 90 -22.05 -20.45 1.18
CA THR A 90 -20.84 -19.63 1.25
C THR A 90 -21.17 -18.13 1.18
N GLU A 91 -22.19 -17.75 0.43
CA GLU A 91 -22.69 -16.37 0.38
C GLU A 91 -23.17 -15.87 1.76
N GLU A 92 -23.87 -16.69 2.53
CA GLU A 92 -24.37 -16.34 3.86
C GLU A 92 -23.20 -16.07 4.84
N LEU A 93 -22.20 -16.95 4.82
CA LEU A 93 -20.97 -16.78 5.59
C LEU A 93 -20.18 -15.53 5.14
N ASN A 94 -20.06 -15.31 3.83
CA ASN A 94 -19.41 -14.13 3.27
C ASN A 94 -20.09 -12.83 3.74
N ASN A 95 -21.42 -12.79 3.71
CA ASN A 95 -22.19 -11.63 4.15
C ASN A 95 -22.00 -11.30 5.64
N LEU A 96 -21.80 -12.30 6.50
CA LEU A 96 -21.49 -12.08 7.92
C LEU A 96 -20.10 -11.48 8.09
N TYR A 97 -19.07 -12.09 7.48
CA TYR A 97 -17.70 -11.57 7.56
C TYR A 97 -17.56 -10.18 6.93
N THR A 98 -18.29 -9.90 5.86
CA THR A 98 -18.34 -8.56 5.24
C THR A 98 -18.83 -7.50 6.25
N LYS A 99 -19.87 -7.81 7.01
CA LYS A 99 -20.41 -6.88 8.03
C LYS A 99 -19.47 -6.70 9.23
N ILE A 100 -18.63 -7.68 9.52
CA ILE A 100 -17.68 -7.65 10.64
C ILE A 100 -16.43 -6.87 10.28
N ILE A 101 -15.85 -7.16 9.11
CA ILE A 101 -14.54 -6.65 8.68
C ILE A 101 -14.67 -5.32 7.93
N GLY A 102 -15.79 -5.12 7.22
CA GLY A 102 -15.94 -4.03 6.26
C GLY A 102 -15.84 -2.62 6.82
N GLY A 103 -16.00 -2.45 8.13
CA GLY A 103 -15.86 -1.16 8.81
C GLY A 103 -14.45 -0.85 9.31
N LEU A 104 -13.51 -1.80 9.20
CA LEU A 104 -12.14 -1.62 9.66
C LEU A 104 -11.37 -0.68 8.73
N SER A 105 -10.44 0.10 9.30
CA SER A 105 -9.70 1.13 8.59
C SER A 105 -8.55 0.58 7.73
N ASP A 106 -8.04 -0.62 8.00
CA ASP A 106 -6.92 -1.22 7.26
C ASP A 106 -7.34 -1.64 5.84
N HIS A 107 -6.98 -0.85 4.85
CA HIS A 107 -7.29 -1.13 3.46
C HIS A 107 -6.36 -2.19 2.81
N HIS A 108 -5.31 -2.61 3.48
CA HIS A 108 -4.57 -3.82 3.11
C HIS A 108 -5.21 -5.10 3.64
N LEU A 109 -6.13 -4.99 4.62
CA LEU A 109 -6.73 -6.15 5.24
C LEU A 109 -7.48 -6.99 4.21
N THR A 110 -7.13 -8.26 4.14
CA THR A 110 -7.87 -9.28 3.42
C THR A 110 -8.03 -10.50 4.30
N PHE A 111 -9.27 -10.89 4.54
CA PHE A 111 -9.62 -12.12 5.21
C PHE A 111 -10.04 -13.17 4.20
N ARG A 112 -9.44 -14.37 4.29
CA ARG A 112 -9.82 -15.54 3.49
C ARG A 112 -10.02 -16.72 4.41
N VAL A 113 -11.11 -17.43 4.21
CA VAL A 113 -11.43 -18.65 5.00
C VAL A 113 -12.23 -19.63 4.12
N LEU A 114 -12.08 -20.91 4.40
CA LEU A 114 -12.96 -21.91 3.81
C LEU A 114 -14.27 -21.99 4.56
N ASN A 115 -15.36 -22.09 3.84
CA ASN A 115 -16.62 -22.55 4.38
C ASN A 115 -16.46 -24.02 4.81
N LEU A 116 -16.72 -24.33 6.08
CA LEU A 116 -16.51 -25.66 6.64
C LEU A 116 -17.42 -26.71 6.00
N HIS A 117 -18.62 -26.32 5.65
CA HIS A 117 -19.67 -27.19 5.09
C HIS A 117 -20.45 -26.46 4.00
N PRO A 118 -19.85 -26.26 2.80
CA PRO A 118 -20.47 -25.51 1.71
C PRO A 118 -21.71 -26.24 1.16
N ALA A 119 -22.66 -25.48 0.63
CA ALA A 119 -23.80 -26.06 -0.05
C ALA A 119 -23.34 -26.80 -1.34
N PRO A 120 -24.02 -27.88 -1.73
CA PRO A 120 -23.64 -28.65 -2.92
C PRO A 120 -23.66 -27.87 -4.25
N ASP A 121 -24.39 -26.75 -4.30
CA ASP A 121 -24.53 -25.84 -5.43
C ASP A 121 -23.64 -24.58 -5.31
N ASP A 122 -22.84 -24.46 -4.27
CA ASP A 122 -21.90 -23.35 -4.13
C ASP A 122 -20.79 -23.43 -5.19
N MET A 123 -20.60 -22.35 -5.95
CA MET A 123 -19.55 -22.27 -6.97
C MET A 123 -18.13 -22.17 -6.37
N SER A 124 -18.02 -21.76 -5.10
CA SER A 124 -16.77 -21.66 -4.35
C SER A 124 -17.05 -21.91 -2.88
N SER A 125 -16.16 -22.64 -2.22
CA SER A 125 -16.15 -22.77 -0.75
C SER A 125 -15.31 -21.69 -0.07
N THR A 126 -14.69 -20.79 -0.83
CA THR A 126 -13.81 -19.76 -0.26
C THR A 126 -14.60 -18.47 -0.02
N VAL A 127 -14.57 -18.01 1.24
CA VAL A 127 -14.96 -16.66 1.63
C VAL A 127 -13.75 -15.76 1.51
N ARG A 128 -13.92 -14.58 0.91
CA ARG A 128 -12.90 -13.54 0.84
C ARG A 128 -13.54 -12.18 1.10
N VAL A 129 -13.05 -11.49 2.11
CA VAL A 129 -13.54 -10.16 2.52
C VAL A 129 -12.38 -9.19 2.70
N SER A 130 -12.62 -7.96 2.32
CA SER A 130 -11.70 -6.84 2.51
C SER A 130 -12.50 -5.56 2.78
N PRO A 131 -12.11 -4.69 3.72
CA PRO A 131 -12.75 -3.39 3.93
C PRO A 131 -12.83 -2.55 2.65
N TYR A 132 -11.77 -2.57 1.88
CA TYR A 132 -11.70 -1.89 0.58
C TYR A 132 -12.83 -2.27 -0.36
N ALA A 133 -13.21 -3.55 -0.44
CA ALA A 133 -14.27 -4.00 -1.32
C ALA A 133 -15.63 -3.37 -1.02
N LEU A 134 -15.82 -2.84 0.18
CA LEU A 134 -17.06 -2.13 0.58
C LEU A 134 -17.03 -0.65 0.26
N GLU A 135 -15.85 -0.03 0.19
CA GLU A 135 -15.73 1.37 -0.21
C GLU A 135 -15.83 1.57 -1.73
N ILE A 136 -15.42 0.58 -2.53
CA ILE A 136 -15.47 0.63 -3.99
C ILE A 136 -16.83 1.09 -4.51
N PRO A 137 -17.98 0.57 -4.05
CA PRO A 137 -19.29 1.01 -4.55
C PRO A 137 -19.66 2.46 -4.17
N THR A 138 -19.02 3.03 -3.15
CA THR A 138 -19.29 4.39 -2.69
C THR A 138 -18.36 5.43 -3.31
N ARG A 139 -17.30 4.98 -3.98
CA ARG A 139 -16.40 5.81 -4.75
C ARG A 139 -16.79 5.73 -6.22
N ASP A 140 -16.78 6.88 -6.88
CA ASP A 140 -17.13 6.99 -8.29
C ASP A 140 -16.03 6.41 -9.18
N TYR A 141 -15.93 5.10 -9.26
CA TYR A 141 -15.10 4.43 -10.25
C TYR A 141 -15.70 4.61 -11.65
N TYR A 142 -14.85 4.94 -12.59
CA TYR A 142 -15.26 4.96 -13.99
C TYR A 142 -15.16 3.60 -14.65
N PHE A 143 -14.19 2.80 -14.27
CA PHE A 143 -13.99 1.44 -14.79
C PHE A 143 -14.45 0.38 -13.78
N GLU A 144 -14.87 -0.78 -14.30
CA GLU A 144 -15.37 -1.89 -13.48
C GLU A 144 -14.28 -2.56 -12.63
N SER A 145 -13.00 -2.41 -13.03
CA SER A 145 -11.87 -2.98 -12.30
C SER A 145 -10.61 -2.09 -12.38
N SER A 146 -9.75 -2.19 -11.37
CA SER A 146 -8.43 -1.54 -11.37
C SER A 146 -7.50 -2.05 -12.49
N SER A 147 -7.76 -3.25 -13.04
CA SER A 147 -7.02 -3.77 -14.20
C SER A 147 -7.41 -3.07 -15.48
N ASP A 148 -8.70 -2.76 -15.67
CA ASP A 148 -9.20 -2.01 -16.83
C ASP A 148 -8.71 -0.58 -16.79
N GLU A 149 -8.63 0.03 -15.59
CA GLU A 149 -8.06 1.36 -15.42
C GLU A 149 -6.57 1.40 -15.77
N ASN A 150 -5.81 0.39 -15.36
CA ASN A 150 -4.39 0.28 -15.70
C ASN A 150 -4.20 0.13 -17.22
N ALA A 151 -5.00 -0.70 -17.88
CA ALA A 151 -4.99 -0.81 -19.35
C ALA A 151 -5.38 0.50 -20.03
N GLY A 152 -6.34 1.23 -19.46
CA GLY A 152 -6.80 2.53 -19.95
C GLY A 152 -5.70 3.59 -19.92
N ILE A 153 -4.99 3.73 -18.79
CA ILE A 153 -3.88 4.71 -18.69
C ILE A 153 -2.71 4.34 -19.59
N GLN A 154 -2.37 3.06 -19.72
CA GLN A 154 -1.34 2.62 -20.66
C GLN A 154 -1.72 3.01 -22.11
N THR A 155 -2.94 2.72 -22.53
CA THR A 155 -3.44 3.11 -23.87
C THR A 155 -3.41 4.62 -24.05
N PHE A 156 -3.75 5.41 -23.04
CA PHE A 156 -3.64 6.87 -23.09
C PHE A 156 -2.20 7.31 -23.30
N LEU A 157 -1.24 6.75 -22.56
CA LEU A 157 0.18 7.10 -22.66
C LEU A 157 0.80 6.65 -23.99
N GLU A 158 0.44 5.48 -24.51
CA GLU A 158 0.89 5.02 -25.82
C GLU A 158 0.48 5.99 -26.96
N ASN A 159 -0.63 6.70 -26.80
CA ASN A 159 -1.15 7.66 -27.76
C ASN A 159 -0.83 9.12 -27.42
N ILE A 160 0.05 9.39 -26.47
CA ILE A 160 0.30 10.72 -25.89
C ILE A 160 0.77 11.75 -26.93
N GLU A 161 1.58 11.32 -27.90
CA GLU A 161 2.13 12.17 -28.95
C GLU A 161 1.08 12.75 -29.89
N SER A 162 -0.10 12.12 -29.96
CA SER A 162 -1.23 12.65 -30.72
C SER A 162 -1.88 13.88 -30.07
N GLN A 163 -1.63 14.09 -28.77
CA GLN A 163 -2.30 15.10 -27.96
C GLN A 163 -1.35 16.18 -27.43
N TYR A 164 -0.04 15.88 -27.33
CA TYR A 164 0.97 16.76 -26.77
C TYR A 164 2.22 16.83 -27.65
N THR A 165 2.96 17.92 -27.52
CA THR A 165 4.31 18.02 -28.11
C THR A 165 5.28 17.30 -27.21
N VAL A 166 5.85 16.20 -27.71
CA VAL A 166 6.78 15.32 -27.00
C VAL A 166 8.15 15.36 -27.69
N GLU A 167 9.23 15.51 -26.92
CA GLU A 167 10.60 15.42 -27.41
C GLU A 167 11.14 14.00 -27.32
N THR A 168 10.75 13.27 -26.26
CA THR A 168 11.13 11.87 -26.01
C THR A 168 9.97 11.13 -25.40
N HIS A 169 9.74 9.90 -25.87
CA HIS A 169 8.81 8.95 -25.25
C HIS A 169 9.47 7.58 -25.20
N GLU A 170 9.72 7.08 -24.00
CA GLU A 170 10.30 5.77 -23.75
C GLU A 170 9.33 4.92 -22.94
N PHE A 171 9.24 3.65 -23.29
CA PHE A 171 8.46 2.63 -22.62
C PHE A 171 9.41 1.51 -22.15
N GLY A 172 9.22 1.02 -20.94
CA GLY A 172 10.04 -0.05 -20.39
C GLY A 172 9.27 -0.91 -19.39
N VAL A 173 9.60 -2.18 -19.39
CA VAL A 173 9.08 -3.16 -18.44
C VAL A 173 10.25 -3.76 -17.67
N GLY A 174 10.13 -3.77 -16.35
CA GLY A 174 11.08 -4.40 -15.45
C GLY A 174 10.41 -5.45 -14.57
N TYR A 175 11.19 -6.41 -14.08
CA TYR A 175 10.69 -7.42 -13.15
C TYR A 175 11.16 -7.09 -11.72
N ALA A 176 10.22 -6.98 -10.80
CA ALA A 176 10.45 -6.73 -9.37
C ALA A 176 10.41 -8.08 -8.61
N PRO A 177 11.56 -8.67 -8.27
CA PRO A 177 11.62 -10.07 -7.82
C PRO A 177 10.94 -10.32 -6.46
N GLU A 178 11.04 -9.39 -5.52
CA GLU A 178 10.43 -9.56 -4.19
C GLU A 178 8.90 -9.41 -4.22
N LEU A 179 8.37 -8.71 -5.23
CA LEU A 179 6.93 -8.57 -5.45
C LEU A 179 6.39 -9.61 -6.44
N ASP A 180 7.29 -10.41 -7.05
CA ASP A 180 6.98 -11.38 -8.11
C ASP A 180 6.08 -10.78 -9.21
N MET A 181 6.43 -9.57 -9.69
CA MET A 181 5.62 -8.86 -10.66
C MET A 181 6.44 -8.08 -11.69
N TYR A 182 5.84 -7.89 -12.86
CA TYR A 182 6.35 -6.96 -13.87
C TYR A 182 5.79 -5.56 -13.59
N VAL A 183 6.69 -4.56 -13.69
CA VAL A 183 6.36 -3.15 -13.52
C VAL A 183 6.63 -2.42 -14.82
N THR A 184 5.67 -1.60 -15.20
CA THR A 184 5.70 -0.83 -16.46
C THR A 184 5.99 0.62 -16.15
N TYR A 185 6.85 1.23 -16.98
CA TYR A 185 7.22 2.63 -16.90
C TYR A 185 7.00 3.33 -18.26
N HIS A 186 6.54 4.57 -18.20
CA HIS A 186 6.61 5.51 -19.32
C HIS A 186 7.39 6.74 -18.88
N TYR A 187 8.48 7.03 -19.58
CA TYR A 187 9.19 8.30 -19.48
C TYR A 187 8.83 9.15 -20.70
N ILE A 188 8.32 10.36 -20.46
CA ILE A 188 7.93 11.31 -21.50
C ILE A 188 8.59 12.64 -21.20
N LEU A 189 9.27 13.22 -22.18
CA LEU A 189 9.80 14.57 -22.10
C LEU A 189 8.87 15.50 -22.90
N PHE A 190 7.94 16.15 -22.19
CA PHE A 190 7.06 17.14 -22.81
C PHE A 190 7.82 18.40 -23.16
N LYS A 191 7.46 19.04 -24.28
CA LYS A 191 7.98 20.33 -24.71
C LYS A 191 6.86 21.36 -24.76
N LEU A 192 7.02 22.42 -23.98
CA LEU A 192 6.09 23.55 -23.95
C LEU A 192 6.30 24.49 -25.16
N PRO A 193 5.30 25.32 -25.53
CA PRO A 193 5.42 26.27 -26.66
C PRO A 193 6.55 27.28 -26.50
N ASN A 194 6.96 27.60 -25.27
CA ASN A 194 8.10 28.47 -24.97
C ASN A 194 9.47 27.77 -25.06
N GLY A 195 9.48 26.48 -25.39
CA GLY A 195 10.68 25.65 -25.51
C GLY A 195 11.12 24.96 -24.22
N GLN A 196 10.51 25.28 -23.07
CA GLN A 196 10.77 24.59 -21.79
C GLN A 196 10.27 23.15 -21.81
N LYS A 197 10.84 22.32 -20.93
CA LYS A 197 10.61 20.88 -20.86
C LYS A 197 10.03 20.49 -19.53
N ILE A 198 9.25 19.42 -19.53
CA ILE A 198 8.70 18.77 -18.34
C ILE A 198 9.01 17.27 -18.43
N PRO A 199 9.99 16.76 -17.69
CA PRO A 199 10.16 15.32 -17.48
C PRO A 199 8.94 14.76 -16.73
N TYR A 200 8.33 13.74 -17.30
CA TYR A 200 7.18 13.02 -16.77
C TYR A 200 7.53 11.53 -16.63
N LEU A 201 7.21 10.96 -15.48
CA LEU A 201 7.33 9.53 -15.23
C LEU A 201 5.97 8.99 -14.76
N TRP A 202 5.45 7.97 -15.44
CA TRP A 202 4.40 7.11 -14.94
C TRP A 202 4.97 5.75 -14.57
N GLN A 203 4.47 5.19 -13.46
CA GLN A 203 4.85 3.86 -12.97
C GLN A 203 3.61 3.08 -12.51
N SER A 204 3.48 1.85 -12.98
CA SER A 204 2.36 0.99 -12.58
C SER A 204 2.48 0.46 -11.15
N SER A 205 3.67 0.54 -10.57
CA SER A 205 3.98 0.16 -9.20
C SER A 205 5.32 0.76 -8.78
N ALA A 206 5.55 0.96 -7.49
CA ALA A 206 6.79 1.46 -6.94
C ALA A 206 7.87 0.37 -6.95
N ALA A 207 8.78 0.40 -7.92
CA ALA A 207 9.88 -0.56 -8.04
C ALA A 207 11.14 0.06 -8.70
N ILE A 208 11.34 1.36 -8.56
CA ILE A 208 12.50 2.08 -9.12
C ILE A 208 13.79 1.46 -8.60
N THR A 209 13.90 1.28 -7.28
CA THR A 209 15.12 0.78 -6.63
C THR A 209 15.57 -0.58 -7.17
N PRO A 210 14.75 -1.64 -7.14
CA PRO A 210 15.18 -2.94 -7.67
C PRO A 210 15.43 -2.92 -9.18
N ILE A 211 14.72 -2.08 -9.94
CA ILE A 211 14.94 -1.96 -11.38
C ILE A 211 16.25 -1.22 -11.68
N MET A 212 16.59 -0.16 -10.97
CA MET A 212 17.85 0.58 -11.13
C MET A 212 19.10 -0.26 -10.80
N LEU A 213 18.94 -1.35 -10.04
CA LEU A 213 20.00 -2.31 -9.78
C LEU A 213 20.18 -3.33 -10.93
N GLN A 214 19.27 -3.36 -11.90
CA GLN A 214 19.33 -4.23 -13.07
C GLN A 214 19.95 -3.49 -14.26
N ASN A 215 20.45 -4.26 -15.23
CA ASN A 215 21.00 -3.71 -16.49
C ASN A 215 19.99 -3.94 -17.63
N GLY A 216 18.77 -3.35 -17.50
CA GLY A 216 17.69 -3.53 -18.46
C GLY A 216 17.22 -2.23 -19.10
N GLU A 217 16.28 -2.33 -20.05
CA GLU A 217 15.70 -1.17 -20.73
C GLU A 217 14.96 -0.25 -19.76
N ALA A 218 14.21 -0.81 -18.80
CA ALA A 218 13.54 -0.04 -17.78
C ALA A 218 14.50 0.76 -16.87
N ALA A 219 15.67 0.18 -16.54
CA ALA A 219 16.71 0.90 -15.79
C ALA A 219 17.32 2.06 -16.59
N GLN A 220 17.51 1.88 -17.90
CA GLN A 220 17.99 2.94 -18.78
C GLN A 220 16.95 4.07 -18.91
N LEU A 221 15.69 3.73 -19.07
CA LEU A 221 14.58 4.69 -19.08
C LEU A 221 14.55 5.54 -17.80
N LEU A 222 14.67 4.91 -16.63
CA LEU A 222 14.72 5.61 -15.35
C LEU A 222 15.96 6.50 -15.22
N ASP A 223 17.14 6.02 -15.66
CA ASP A 223 18.35 6.85 -15.72
C ASP A 223 18.14 8.08 -16.62
N HIS A 224 17.51 7.93 -17.79
CA HIS A 224 17.19 9.04 -18.69
C HIS A 224 16.22 10.04 -18.05
N TYR A 225 15.18 9.56 -17.35
CA TYR A 225 14.25 10.43 -16.62
C TYR A 225 14.97 11.26 -15.56
N PHE A 226 15.78 10.65 -14.69
CA PHE A 226 16.50 11.37 -13.65
C PHE A 226 17.56 12.32 -14.21
N ARG A 227 18.24 11.94 -15.29
CA ARG A 227 19.16 12.83 -16.02
C ARG A 227 18.45 14.01 -16.67
N ALA A 228 17.28 13.79 -17.24
CA ALA A 228 16.49 14.89 -17.81
C ALA A 228 16.16 15.96 -16.76
N ILE A 229 15.95 15.56 -15.50
CA ILE A 229 15.76 16.50 -14.40
C ILE A 229 17.07 17.22 -14.04
N THR A 230 18.17 16.49 -13.90
CA THR A 230 19.42 17.03 -13.34
C THR A 230 20.27 17.77 -14.36
N GLU A 231 20.26 17.35 -15.64
CA GLU A 231 21.11 17.88 -16.70
C GLU A 231 20.43 18.97 -17.55
N THR A 232 19.10 19.09 -17.50
CA THR A 232 18.39 20.18 -18.20
C THR A 232 18.69 21.52 -17.52
N PRO A 233 19.20 22.54 -18.25
CA PRO A 233 19.43 23.88 -17.70
C PRO A 233 18.15 24.44 -17.02
N ARG A 234 18.32 25.20 -15.93
CA ARG A 234 17.18 25.70 -15.14
C ARG A 234 16.15 26.44 -15.98
N GLU A 235 16.59 27.28 -16.87
CA GLU A 235 15.74 28.09 -17.75
C GLU A 235 14.96 27.26 -18.78
N GLN A 236 15.38 26.01 -19.01
CA GLN A 236 14.73 25.09 -19.94
C GLN A 236 13.86 24.04 -19.19
N LEU A 237 13.97 23.93 -17.87
CA LEU A 237 13.17 23.02 -17.06
C LEU A 237 11.97 23.77 -16.45
N ALA A 238 10.78 23.49 -16.93
CA ALA A 238 9.56 24.13 -16.42
C ALA A 238 9.11 23.53 -15.07
N GLY A 239 9.22 22.22 -14.92
CA GLY A 239 8.80 21.47 -13.75
C GLY A 239 9.00 19.97 -13.94
N ILE A 240 8.51 19.17 -13.01
CA ILE A 240 8.61 17.70 -12.97
C ILE A 240 7.22 17.13 -12.74
N ILE A 241 6.88 16.03 -13.40
CA ILE A 241 5.64 15.29 -13.12
C ILE A 241 5.98 13.84 -12.75
N LEU A 242 5.45 13.40 -11.61
CA LEU A 242 5.34 12.00 -11.22
C LEU A 242 3.86 11.60 -11.33
N ASP A 243 3.55 10.61 -12.13
CA ASP A 243 2.18 10.12 -12.29
C ASP A 243 2.03 8.77 -11.56
N ASN A 244 1.34 8.82 -10.44
CA ASN A 244 1.04 7.68 -9.57
C ASN A 244 -0.37 7.12 -9.79
N ARG A 245 -1.06 7.51 -10.86
CA ARG A 245 -2.35 6.91 -11.18
C ARG A 245 -2.19 5.42 -11.44
N CYS A 246 -3.05 4.62 -10.82
CA CYS A 246 -3.01 3.16 -10.85
C CYS A 246 -1.73 2.55 -10.24
N ASN A 247 -0.93 3.29 -9.50
CA ASN A 247 0.24 2.77 -8.79
C ASN A 247 -0.20 1.99 -7.54
N ARG A 248 0.02 0.68 -7.54
CA ARG A 248 -0.40 -0.23 -6.46
C ARG A 248 0.58 -0.32 -5.30
N GLY A 249 1.58 0.55 -5.27
CA GLY A 249 2.62 0.53 -4.26
C GLY A 249 3.79 -0.39 -4.60
N GLY A 250 4.58 -0.74 -3.60
CA GLY A 250 5.80 -1.53 -3.77
C GLY A 250 6.89 -1.17 -2.78
N TYR A 251 8.07 -0.84 -3.27
CA TYR A 251 9.28 -0.66 -2.45
C TYR A 251 9.37 0.74 -1.84
N GLN A 252 9.56 0.78 -0.53
CA GLN A 252 9.74 2.03 0.22
C GLN A 252 11.04 2.76 -0.16
N ASP A 253 12.08 2.01 -0.55
CA ASP A 253 13.37 2.57 -0.95
C ASP A 253 13.33 3.41 -2.24
N ASP A 254 12.22 3.40 -2.98
CA ASP A 254 12.00 4.27 -4.13
C ASP A 254 12.01 5.76 -3.73
N LEU A 255 11.69 6.06 -2.46
CA LEU A 255 11.78 7.41 -1.91
C LEU A 255 13.20 7.98 -1.92
N ASP A 256 14.25 7.12 -1.94
CA ASP A 256 15.64 7.54 -2.11
C ASP A 256 15.88 8.20 -3.49
N TYR A 257 15.12 7.79 -4.50
CA TYR A 257 15.15 8.41 -5.83
C TYR A 257 14.17 9.57 -5.95
N LEU A 258 12.94 9.41 -5.45
CA LEU A 258 11.85 10.37 -5.65
C LEU A 258 11.96 11.60 -4.74
N ILE A 259 12.65 11.48 -3.62
CA ILE A 259 12.88 12.55 -2.63
C ILE A 259 14.36 12.81 -2.46
N GLY A 260 15.18 11.76 -2.25
CA GLY A 260 16.60 11.87 -1.94
C GLY A 260 17.40 12.62 -3.00
N ASN A 261 17.00 12.55 -4.28
CA ASN A 261 17.59 13.32 -5.38
C ASN A 261 17.47 14.84 -5.18
N TYR A 262 16.55 15.31 -4.36
CA TYR A 262 16.22 16.73 -4.20
C TYR A 262 16.56 17.28 -2.80
N LEU A 263 17.04 16.43 -1.90
CA LEU A 263 17.43 16.83 -0.54
C LEU A 263 18.89 17.29 -0.47
N ASN A 264 19.16 18.29 0.36
CA ASN A 264 20.50 18.77 0.69
C ASN A 264 21.06 18.11 1.96
N GLU A 265 20.18 17.61 2.84
CA GLU A 265 20.54 16.97 4.11
C GLU A 265 19.61 15.81 4.42
N ARG A 266 20.05 14.95 5.34
CA ARG A 266 19.23 13.83 5.84
C ARG A 266 17.95 14.35 6.47
N THR A 267 16.82 13.92 5.94
CA THR A 267 15.49 14.45 6.28
C THR A 267 14.56 13.35 6.80
N GLU A 268 13.91 13.60 7.94
CA GLU A 268 12.81 12.74 8.41
C GLU A 268 11.60 12.93 7.51
N ILE A 269 11.06 11.82 6.94
CA ILE A 269 9.93 11.87 6.02
C ILE A 269 8.66 11.25 6.61
N MET A 270 8.80 10.31 7.53
CA MET A 270 7.69 9.66 8.23
C MET A 270 8.16 9.01 9.52
N LYS A 271 7.24 8.51 10.31
CA LYS A 271 7.50 7.63 11.45
C LYS A 271 6.68 6.37 11.31
N THR A 272 7.19 5.27 11.81
CA THR A 272 6.49 3.98 11.85
C THR A 272 6.47 3.42 13.26
N ARG A 273 5.48 2.60 13.56
CA ARG A 273 5.44 1.76 14.77
C ARG A 273 4.72 0.46 14.45
N TYR A 274 4.86 -0.53 15.32
CA TYR A 274 4.30 -1.87 15.17
C TYR A 274 3.66 -2.34 16.47
N LYS A 275 2.93 -3.46 16.42
CA LYS A 275 2.36 -4.10 17.62
C LYS A 275 3.46 -4.77 18.43
N GLU A 276 3.65 -4.31 19.68
CA GLU A 276 4.69 -4.83 20.58
C GLU A 276 4.15 -5.84 21.60
N GLY A 277 2.83 -5.91 21.81
CA GLY A 277 2.18 -6.79 22.75
C GLY A 277 0.76 -7.20 22.34
N PRO A 278 0.12 -8.10 23.12
CA PRO A 278 -1.19 -8.65 22.78
C PRO A 278 -2.36 -7.69 23.03
N GLY A 279 -2.18 -6.62 23.78
CA GLY A 279 -3.22 -5.62 24.02
C GLY A 279 -3.44 -4.74 22.80
N ARG A 280 -4.67 -4.30 22.57
CA ARG A 280 -5.06 -3.50 21.39
C ARG A 280 -4.16 -2.27 21.17
N LEU A 281 -3.80 -1.57 22.23
CA LEU A 281 -3.03 -0.33 22.20
C LEU A 281 -1.54 -0.53 22.56
N GLU A 282 -1.06 -1.76 22.61
CA GLU A 282 0.34 -2.06 22.88
C GLU A 282 1.17 -1.95 21.61
N HIS A 283 1.67 -0.75 21.35
CA HIS A 283 2.54 -0.44 20.23
C HIS A 283 3.96 -0.13 20.70
N SER A 284 4.91 -0.33 19.79
CA SER A 284 6.27 0.20 19.94
C SER A 284 6.24 1.73 19.95
N VAL A 285 7.37 2.34 20.34
CA VAL A 285 7.57 3.77 20.14
C VAL A 285 7.59 4.11 18.65
N TRP A 286 7.17 5.32 18.31
CA TRP A 286 7.32 5.85 16.97
C TRP A 286 8.79 5.95 16.57
N THR A 287 9.20 5.25 15.53
CA THR A 287 10.55 5.24 15.00
C THR A 287 10.60 6.10 13.74
N PRO A 288 11.45 7.14 13.69
CA PRO A 288 11.56 7.98 12.52
C PRO A 288 12.27 7.25 11.36
N TYR A 289 11.77 7.48 10.15
CA TYR A 289 12.38 7.03 8.91
C TYR A 289 12.97 8.24 8.19
N TYR A 290 14.25 8.12 7.78
CA TYR A 290 15.01 9.20 7.18
C TYR A 290 15.43 8.83 5.77
N ILE A 291 15.44 9.82 4.88
CA ILE A 291 16.07 9.74 3.57
C ILE A 291 17.34 10.57 3.57
N ASP A 292 18.42 9.99 3.06
CA ASP A 292 19.69 10.68 2.83
C ASP A 292 19.73 11.29 1.43
N PRO A 293 20.45 12.40 1.20
CA PRO A 293 20.65 12.98 -0.11
C PRO A 293 21.26 11.98 -1.11
N ASN A 294 20.63 11.76 -2.24
CA ASN A 294 21.15 10.94 -3.33
C ASN A 294 22.02 11.80 -4.26
N LYS A 295 23.34 11.56 -4.21
CA LYS A 295 24.31 12.38 -4.96
C LYS A 295 24.37 12.08 -6.46
N LYS A 296 23.82 10.95 -6.92
CA LYS A 296 23.92 10.55 -8.34
C LYS A 296 23.09 11.45 -9.25
N TYR A 297 21.88 11.82 -8.79
CA TYR A 297 20.94 12.64 -9.56
C TYR A 297 20.53 13.90 -8.80
N HIS A 298 21.45 14.46 -8.01
CA HIS A 298 21.12 15.56 -7.13
C HIS A 298 20.77 16.85 -7.89
N ARG A 299 19.64 17.46 -7.49
CA ARG A 299 19.24 18.82 -7.86
C ARG A 299 18.42 19.46 -6.75
N ASP A 300 18.78 20.64 -6.33
CA ASP A 300 18.02 21.40 -5.34
C ASP A 300 16.82 22.11 -6.00
N ILE A 301 15.75 21.33 -6.23
CA ILE A 301 14.52 21.86 -6.85
C ILE A 301 13.83 22.91 -5.98
N THR A 302 14.04 22.89 -4.67
CA THR A 302 13.48 23.88 -3.74
C THR A 302 14.18 25.22 -3.89
N ALA A 303 15.51 25.26 -3.88
CA ALA A 303 16.26 26.50 -4.08
C ALA A 303 16.09 27.07 -5.49
N GLU A 304 15.91 26.22 -6.49
CA GLU A 304 15.66 26.61 -7.86
C GLU A 304 14.19 26.95 -8.15
N ASN A 305 13.30 26.78 -7.18
CA ASN A 305 11.85 26.95 -7.31
C ASN A 305 11.28 26.21 -8.52
N ILE A 306 11.59 24.91 -8.62
CA ILE A 306 11.08 24.01 -9.68
C ILE A 306 9.83 23.30 -9.15
N PRO A 307 8.65 23.47 -9.80
CA PRO A 307 7.45 22.75 -9.42
C PRO A 307 7.61 21.24 -9.59
N TYR A 308 7.21 20.46 -8.57
CA TYR A 308 7.11 19.00 -8.64
C TYR A 308 5.65 18.59 -8.45
N VAL A 309 5.01 18.18 -9.54
CA VAL A 309 3.59 17.83 -9.53
C VAL A 309 3.42 16.31 -9.51
N ILE A 310 2.60 15.85 -8.58
CA ILE A 310 2.25 14.43 -8.48
C ILE A 310 0.78 14.26 -8.88
N ILE A 311 0.53 13.37 -9.85
CA ILE A 311 -0.84 13.00 -10.21
C ILE A 311 -1.18 11.70 -9.48
N CYS A 312 -2.33 11.66 -8.82
CA CYS A 312 -2.79 10.46 -8.10
C CYS A 312 -4.28 10.21 -8.34
N ASP A 313 -4.70 8.99 -8.11
CA ASP A 313 -6.10 8.57 -8.22
C ASP A 313 -6.50 7.58 -7.13
N ILE A 314 -7.75 7.13 -7.20
CA ILE A 314 -8.32 6.17 -6.26
C ILE A 314 -7.56 4.82 -6.22
N ASN A 315 -6.84 4.46 -7.28
CA ASN A 315 -6.03 3.24 -7.38
C ASN A 315 -4.57 3.45 -6.96
N SER A 316 -4.20 4.69 -6.60
CA SER A 316 -2.93 4.96 -5.91
C SER A 316 -3.05 4.42 -4.49
N VAL A 317 -2.34 3.33 -4.17
CA VAL A 317 -2.41 2.63 -2.88
C VAL A 317 -1.01 2.28 -2.38
N SER A 318 -0.84 2.12 -1.08
CA SER A 318 0.43 1.73 -0.46
C SER A 318 1.52 2.77 -0.78
N MET A 319 2.65 2.37 -1.38
CA MET A 319 3.66 3.34 -1.83
C MET A 319 3.10 4.37 -2.82
N GLY A 320 2.12 4.00 -3.66
CA GLY A 320 1.42 4.96 -4.53
C GLY A 320 0.73 6.12 -3.80
N GLU A 321 0.46 5.98 -2.47
CA GLU A 321 -0.02 7.03 -1.59
C GLU A 321 1.07 7.64 -0.71
N ILE A 322 2.00 6.81 -0.23
CA ILE A 322 3.10 7.25 0.63
C ILE A 322 4.01 8.23 -0.14
N GLU A 323 4.25 7.99 -1.43
CA GLU A 323 5.01 8.89 -2.29
C GLU A 323 4.43 10.32 -2.33
N PRO A 324 3.18 10.57 -2.76
CA PRO A 324 2.64 11.93 -2.76
C PRO A 324 2.58 12.56 -1.36
N LEU A 325 2.27 11.78 -0.32
CA LEU A 325 2.22 12.26 1.05
C LEU A 325 3.58 12.71 1.57
N THR A 326 4.64 11.92 1.34
CA THR A 326 6.00 12.21 1.81
C THR A 326 6.68 13.29 0.98
N ILE A 327 6.52 13.27 -0.35
CA ILE A 327 7.00 14.33 -1.25
C ILE A 327 6.39 15.67 -0.82
N LYS A 328 5.08 15.69 -0.60
CA LYS A 328 4.36 16.89 -0.14
C LYS A 328 4.84 17.38 1.23
N ALA A 329 5.19 16.47 2.14
CA ALA A 329 5.64 16.81 3.49
C ALA A 329 7.03 17.48 3.51
N VAL A 330 7.90 17.16 2.54
CA VAL A 330 9.32 17.57 2.60
C VAL A 330 9.78 18.47 1.46
N LEU A 331 9.05 18.52 0.34
CA LEU A 331 9.39 19.37 -0.80
C LEU A 331 8.35 20.51 -0.97
N PRO A 332 8.68 21.75 -0.55
CA PRO A 332 7.72 22.88 -0.57
C PRO A 332 7.20 23.25 -1.97
N THR A 333 7.93 22.91 -3.02
CA THR A 333 7.55 23.17 -4.42
C THR A 333 6.63 22.08 -5.00
N SER A 334 6.23 21.10 -4.18
CA SER A 334 5.36 20.02 -4.62
C SER A 334 3.89 20.44 -4.64
N HIS A 335 3.14 19.88 -5.60
CA HIS A 335 1.70 20.05 -5.76
C HIS A 335 1.07 18.73 -6.19
N THR A 336 -0.15 18.45 -5.73
CA THR A 336 -0.84 17.20 -6.05
C THR A 336 -2.13 17.46 -6.81
N VAL A 337 -2.38 16.65 -7.85
CA VAL A 337 -3.53 16.78 -8.76
C VAL A 337 -4.23 15.43 -8.90
N GLY A 338 -5.53 15.42 -9.05
CA GLY A 338 -6.28 14.23 -9.41
C GLY A 338 -7.40 13.87 -8.45
N GLU A 339 -7.45 12.62 -8.01
CA GLU A 339 -8.50 12.11 -7.13
C GLU A 339 -7.94 11.72 -5.76
N ARG A 340 -8.81 11.64 -4.74
CA ARG A 340 -8.44 11.12 -3.43
C ARG A 340 -7.90 9.68 -3.57
N THR A 341 -6.75 9.42 -2.99
CA THR A 341 -6.11 8.11 -3.06
C THR A 341 -6.86 7.05 -2.22
N HIS A 342 -6.39 5.82 -2.28
CA HIS A 342 -7.08 4.64 -1.73
C HIS A 342 -7.33 4.70 -0.22
N GLY A 343 -6.32 5.08 0.56
CA GLY A 343 -6.35 5.03 2.02
C GLY A 343 -5.64 3.82 2.62
N GLY A 344 -4.81 3.13 1.86
CA GLY A 344 -4.01 2.00 2.31
C GLY A 344 -2.54 2.39 2.50
N THR A 345 -2.19 3.00 3.61
CA THR A 345 -0.85 3.51 3.90
C THR A 345 -0.04 2.67 4.87
N GLY A 346 -0.63 1.63 5.46
CA GLY A 346 0.04 0.76 6.43
C GLY A 346 1.14 -0.07 5.76
N PRO A 347 2.43 0.08 6.18
CA PRO A 347 3.48 -0.71 5.59
C PRO A 347 3.32 -2.21 5.87
N LEU A 348 3.64 -3.01 4.85
CA LEU A 348 3.66 -4.46 4.92
C LEU A 348 5.11 -4.94 4.98
N GLN A 349 5.39 -5.90 5.84
CA GLN A 349 6.68 -6.60 5.82
C GLN A 349 6.47 -8.11 5.88
N PRO A 350 7.38 -8.89 5.32
CA PRO A 350 7.37 -10.34 5.47
C PRO A 350 7.37 -10.72 6.96
N THR A 351 6.59 -11.73 7.30
CA THR A 351 6.39 -12.20 8.69
C THR A 351 7.65 -12.76 9.33
N ASP A 352 8.62 -13.17 8.54
CA ASP A 352 9.89 -13.74 8.97
C ASP A 352 10.92 -12.68 9.44
N CYS A 353 10.65 -11.41 9.21
CA CYS A 353 11.58 -10.32 9.56
C CYS A 353 11.43 -9.78 10.99
N ILE A 354 10.39 -10.19 11.77
CA ILE A 354 10.05 -9.47 13.01
C ILE A 354 9.66 -10.43 14.15
N ASP A 355 10.64 -10.88 14.90
CA ASP A 355 10.46 -11.76 16.07
C ASP A 355 9.64 -11.16 17.23
N LEU A 356 9.40 -9.84 17.23
CA LEU A 356 8.76 -9.11 18.33
C LEU A 356 7.44 -8.45 17.94
N ASN A 357 7.03 -8.53 16.66
CA ASN A 357 5.81 -7.90 16.19
C ASN A 357 4.61 -8.85 16.35
N TYR A 358 3.58 -8.37 17.02
CA TYR A 358 2.30 -9.07 17.16
C TYR A 358 1.34 -8.76 16.00
N GLY A 359 1.68 -7.83 15.12
CA GLY A 359 0.90 -7.45 13.95
C GLY A 359 1.33 -8.16 12.66
N GLY A 360 0.58 -7.96 11.61
CA GLY A 360 0.90 -8.45 10.28
C GLY A 360 0.08 -9.68 9.86
N PRO A 361 0.47 -10.36 8.76
CA PRO A 361 -0.26 -11.51 8.24
C PRO A 361 -0.32 -12.69 9.23
N PHE A 362 -1.47 -13.31 9.33
CA PHE A 362 -1.73 -14.47 10.19
C PHE A 362 -2.31 -15.63 9.38
N GLY A 363 -1.97 -16.86 9.77
CA GLY A 363 -2.48 -18.07 9.14
C GLY A 363 -1.61 -18.54 7.99
N THR A 364 -2.18 -19.31 7.07
CA THR A 364 -1.47 -19.91 5.94
C THR A 364 -2.00 -19.40 4.61
N SER A 365 -1.10 -19.09 3.67
CA SER A 365 -1.47 -18.76 2.29
C SER A 365 -2.08 -19.94 1.53
N ASN A 366 -1.88 -21.17 2.00
CA ASN A 366 -2.52 -22.36 1.47
C ASN A 366 -3.93 -22.49 2.04
N LEU A 367 -4.94 -22.05 1.27
CA LEU A 367 -6.35 -22.07 1.68
C LEU A 367 -6.88 -23.48 2.01
N SER A 368 -6.26 -24.54 1.49
CA SER A 368 -6.64 -25.92 1.86
C SER A 368 -6.34 -26.25 3.34
N GLU A 369 -5.54 -25.43 4.01
CA GLU A 369 -5.14 -25.57 5.39
C GLU A 369 -5.89 -24.62 6.34
N GLY A 370 -6.80 -23.74 5.79
CA GLY A 370 -7.73 -23.09 6.67
C GLY A 370 -8.07 -21.62 6.39
N HIS A 371 -7.34 -20.68 6.96
CA HIS A 371 -7.65 -19.25 6.91
C HIS A 371 -6.36 -18.45 6.73
N TYR A 372 -6.57 -17.24 6.21
CA TYR A 372 -5.52 -16.26 6.02
C TYR A 372 -6.07 -14.88 6.32
N VAL A 373 -5.45 -14.21 7.28
CA VAL A 373 -5.69 -12.81 7.59
C VAL A 373 -4.45 -12.03 7.18
N TYR A 374 -4.56 -11.24 6.14
CA TYR A 374 -3.51 -10.34 5.69
C TYR A 374 -3.85 -8.94 6.17
N THR A 375 -3.03 -8.35 7.00
CA THR A 375 -3.22 -7.02 7.61
C THR A 375 -1.89 -6.28 7.64
N SER A 376 -1.96 -4.96 7.74
CA SER A 376 -0.76 -4.11 7.85
C SER A 376 0.11 -4.54 9.03
N THR A 377 1.42 -4.53 8.84
CA THR A 377 2.43 -4.89 9.84
C THR A 377 2.79 -3.69 10.71
N PHE A 378 2.80 -2.50 10.09
CA PHE A 378 3.14 -1.24 10.72
C PHE A 378 2.02 -0.22 10.54
N GLU A 379 2.01 0.74 11.43
CA GLU A 379 1.31 2.00 11.28
C GLU A 379 2.33 3.05 10.84
N ALA A 380 1.96 3.86 9.84
CA ALA A 380 2.79 4.95 9.35
C ALA A 380 2.17 6.31 9.69
N GLN A 381 3.00 7.25 10.15
CA GLN A 381 2.63 8.63 10.42
C GLN A 381 3.45 9.57 9.52
N ILE A 382 2.75 10.36 8.71
CA ILE A 382 3.35 11.37 7.82
C ILE A 382 2.79 12.73 8.22
N SER A 383 3.65 13.72 8.43
CA SER A 383 3.27 15.05 8.94
C SER A 383 2.43 14.99 10.23
N GLY A 384 2.74 14.05 11.12
CA GLY A 384 2.05 13.90 12.42
C GLY A 384 0.66 13.25 12.34
N LYS A 385 0.26 12.70 11.19
CA LYS A 385 -1.05 12.07 10.97
C LYS A 385 -0.90 10.67 10.42
N VAL A 386 -1.73 9.73 10.89
CA VAL A 386 -1.98 8.43 10.27
C VAL A 386 -3.02 8.60 9.17
N TRP A 387 -2.72 8.09 7.99
CA TRP A 387 -3.54 8.28 6.78
C TRP A 387 -4.33 7.03 6.39
N GLU A 388 -4.15 5.93 7.11
CA GLU A 388 -4.89 4.68 6.87
C GLU A 388 -6.41 4.92 6.94
N GLY A 389 -7.15 4.34 6.01
CA GLY A 389 -8.58 4.55 5.85
C GLY A 389 -9.01 5.95 5.37
N VAL A 390 -8.07 6.90 5.30
CA VAL A 390 -8.37 8.31 4.93
C VAL A 390 -7.98 8.62 3.50
N GLY A 391 -6.77 8.25 3.10
CA GLY A 391 -6.18 8.60 1.81
C GLY A 391 -5.74 10.07 1.72
N HIS A 392 -4.90 10.35 0.72
CA HIS A 392 -4.47 11.70 0.37
C HIS A 392 -5.53 12.39 -0.48
N THR A 393 -5.99 13.57 -0.08
CA THR A 393 -6.82 14.44 -0.93
C THR A 393 -5.89 15.40 -1.67
N PRO A 394 -5.87 15.41 -3.02
CA PRO A 394 -5.02 16.30 -3.79
C PRO A 394 -5.30 17.80 -3.53
N ASP A 395 -4.28 18.64 -3.79
CA ASP A 395 -4.45 20.09 -3.73
C ASP A 395 -5.41 20.59 -4.82
N GLU A 396 -5.38 19.97 -6.01
CA GLU A 396 -6.31 20.25 -7.10
C GLU A 396 -7.08 18.96 -7.46
N ILE A 397 -8.38 18.99 -7.17
CA ILE A 397 -9.26 17.84 -7.41
C ILE A 397 -9.76 17.87 -8.87
N VAL A 398 -9.44 16.81 -9.62
CA VAL A 398 -9.87 16.60 -11.01
C VAL A 398 -10.43 15.19 -11.12
N LEU A 399 -11.74 15.05 -11.06
CA LEU A 399 -12.41 13.74 -11.04
C LEU A 399 -12.62 13.24 -12.47
N ARG A 400 -12.09 12.07 -12.82
CA ARG A 400 -12.23 11.49 -14.16
C ARG A 400 -13.69 11.21 -14.54
N LYS A 401 -14.55 10.93 -13.57
CA LYS A 401 -15.99 10.77 -13.81
C LYS A 401 -16.63 11.98 -14.51
N ASP A 402 -16.13 13.19 -14.26
CA ASP A 402 -16.64 14.44 -14.86
C ASP A 402 -16.20 14.58 -16.32
N TYR A 403 -15.29 13.73 -16.77
CA TYR A 403 -14.70 13.72 -18.11
C TYR A 403 -14.82 12.37 -18.81
N ASN A 404 -15.85 11.59 -18.48
CA ASN A 404 -16.11 10.27 -19.06
C ASN A 404 -14.93 9.28 -18.93
N GLY A 405 -14.17 9.37 -17.84
CA GLY A 405 -13.03 8.49 -17.56
C GLY A 405 -11.72 8.89 -18.25
N ASP A 406 -11.68 10.01 -18.97
CA ASP A 406 -10.48 10.47 -19.67
C ASP A 406 -9.37 10.82 -18.66
N PHE A 407 -8.15 10.37 -18.95
CA PHE A 407 -6.94 10.67 -18.17
C PHE A 407 -6.33 12.03 -18.49
N LYS A 408 -6.67 12.62 -19.63
CA LYS A 408 -6.12 13.87 -20.14
C LYS A 408 -6.35 15.07 -19.20
N PRO A 409 -7.56 15.31 -18.64
CA PRO A 409 -7.81 16.50 -17.82
C PRO A 409 -6.90 16.60 -16.58
N GLN A 410 -6.55 15.48 -15.96
CA GLN A 410 -5.62 15.46 -14.82
C GLN A 410 -4.19 15.83 -15.25
N LEU A 411 -3.74 15.33 -16.39
CA LEU A 411 -2.43 15.71 -16.95
C LEU A 411 -2.41 17.18 -17.40
N ASP A 412 -3.48 17.67 -18.03
CA ASP A 412 -3.62 19.08 -18.38
C ASP A 412 -3.54 19.99 -17.16
N ALA A 413 -4.19 19.62 -16.05
CA ALA A 413 -4.14 20.37 -14.80
C ALA A 413 -2.69 20.41 -14.25
N ALA A 414 -1.98 19.29 -14.23
CA ALA A 414 -0.59 19.22 -13.82
C ALA A 414 0.33 20.11 -14.68
N ILE A 415 0.20 20.04 -16.00
CA ILE A 415 0.97 20.89 -16.93
C ILE A 415 0.60 22.36 -16.75
N ASN A 416 -0.68 22.68 -16.56
CA ASN A 416 -1.12 24.06 -16.36
C ASN A 416 -0.61 24.64 -15.02
N TYR A 417 -0.60 23.84 -13.96
CA TYR A 417 0.03 24.25 -12.70
C TYR A 417 1.49 24.65 -12.93
N ILE A 418 2.29 23.78 -13.57
CA ILE A 418 3.71 24.04 -13.87
C ILE A 418 3.89 25.31 -14.72
N ARG A 419 3.01 25.55 -15.70
CA ARG A 419 3.11 26.75 -16.57
C ARG A 419 2.82 28.06 -15.86
N ASN A 420 2.13 28.02 -14.73
CA ASN A 420 1.68 29.20 -13.98
C ASN A 420 2.59 29.50 -12.77
N HIS A 421 3.52 28.61 -12.45
CA HIS A 421 4.45 28.73 -11.31
C HIS A 421 5.90 28.60 -11.75
#